data_97ea76d0f2c8f0686c7f7d42e0c887f1
#
_entry.id   97ea76d0f2c8f0686c7f7d42e0c887f1
#
_cell.length_a   1.000
_cell.length_b   1.000
_cell.length_c   1.000
_cell.angle_alpha   90.00
_cell.angle_beta   90.00
_cell.angle_gamma   90.00
#
_symmetry.space_group_name_H-M   'P 1'
#
loop_
_entity.id
_entity.type
_entity.pdbx_description
1 polymer ?
#
loop_
_entity_poly.entity_id
_entity_poly.type
_entity_poly.pdbx_seq_one_letter_code
_entity_poly.pdbx_strand_id
1 'polypeptide(L)'
;MNTGIIASRYAEALLKLVGETGNGESVIVQVQHLEETLNSLPELRRALADVAVVTPDQKVSLLESSLPGGEKLCPELRKFIYLLVKNGRIGDIRLIFNSFENSWYKSLNIVRGKLSVPEYSDSTAALEKKLKDLIESRTGSKLLMTTEVDPGLIGGFVFEVEDRLLDASVSHQLELIKRQFIERNRRIV
;
A
#
# COMPACT_ATOMS: atom_id res chain seq x y z
N MET A 1 -8.75 -5.11 20.74
CA MET A 1 -8.75 -6.19 19.71
C MET A 1 -7.79 -5.77 18.61
N ASN A 2 -6.99 -6.70 18.11
CA ASN A 2 -5.96 -6.35 17.12
C ASN A 2 -6.60 -6.12 15.74
N THR A 3 -6.83 -4.87 15.38
CA THR A 3 -7.51 -4.42 14.14
C THR A 3 -6.83 -5.01 12.89
N GLY A 4 -5.50 -5.20 12.93
CA GLY A 4 -4.75 -5.80 11.83
C GLY A 4 -5.14 -7.26 11.54
N ILE A 5 -5.37 -8.08 12.57
CA ILE A 5 -5.80 -9.48 12.39
C ILE A 5 -7.20 -9.55 11.77
N ILE A 6 -8.07 -8.61 12.16
CA ILE A 6 -9.42 -8.53 11.60
C ILE A 6 -9.32 -8.11 10.12
N ALA A 7 -8.53 -7.09 9.80
CA ALA A 7 -8.33 -6.64 8.43
C ALA A 7 -7.82 -7.76 7.53
N SER A 8 -6.82 -8.53 7.98
CA SER A 8 -6.29 -9.68 7.22
C SER A 8 -7.37 -10.76 6.94
N ARG A 9 -8.23 -11.06 7.93
CA ARG A 9 -9.31 -12.06 7.73
C ARG A 9 -10.33 -11.61 6.67
N TYR A 10 -10.72 -10.32 6.70
CA TYR A 10 -11.62 -9.78 5.68
C TYR A 10 -10.95 -9.73 4.31
N ALA A 11 -9.69 -9.36 4.25
CA ALA A 11 -8.89 -9.37 3.03
C ALA A 11 -8.81 -10.78 2.40
N GLU A 12 -8.55 -11.80 3.21
CA GLU A 12 -8.55 -13.21 2.76
C GLU A 12 -9.93 -13.65 2.25
N ALA A 13 -11.01 -13.21 2.91
CA ALA A 13 -12.37 -13.54 2.47
C ALA A 13 -12.67 -12.91 1.09
N LEU A 14 -12.26 -11.64 0.89
CA LEU A 14 -12.40 -10.98 -0.41
C LEU A 14 -11.53 -11.66 -1.48
N LEU A 15 -10.30 -12.04 -1.14
CA LEU A 15 -9.39 -12.74 -2.05
C LEU A 15 -9.98 -14.08 -2.52
N LYS A 16 -10.59 -14.85 -1.63
CA LYS A 16 -11.28 -16.10 -1.97
C LYS A 16 -12.46 -15.86 -2.91
N LEU A 17 -13.31 -14.88 -2.58
CA LEU A 17 -14.47 -14.53 -3.41
C LEU A 17 -14.05 -14.14 -4.83
N VAL A 18 -13.00 -13.35 -4.94
CA VAL A 18 -12.43 -12.91 -6.22
C VAL A 18 -11.79 -14.07 -6.98
N GLY A 19 -11.12 -14.99 -6.29
CA GLY A 19 -10.56 -16.21 -6.89
C GLY A 19 -11.62 -17.14 -7.47
N GLU A 20 -12.80 -17.21 -6.84
CA GLU A 20 -13.93 -18.02 -7.32
C GLU A 20 -14.62 -17.42 -8.55
N THR A 21 -14.68 -16.07 -8.62
CA THR A 21 -15.39 -15.37 -9.71
C THR A 21 -14.48 -15.02 -10.90
N GLY A 22 -13.18 -15.02 -10.72
CA GLY A 22 -12.20 -14.66 -11.76
C GLY A 22 -12.11 -13.15 -12.08
N ASN A 23 -12.83 -12.29 -11.34
CA ASN A 23 -12.92 -10.84 -11.58
C ASN A 23 -11.87 -10.02 -10.82
N GLY A 24 -10.71 -10.61 -10.54
CA GLY A 24 -9.69 -10.02 -9.69
C GLY A 24 -9.14 -8.68 -10.16
N GLU A 25 -8.87 -8.57 -11.45
CA GLU A 25 -8.33 -7.34 -12.04
C GLU A 25 -9.29 -6.15 -11.91
N SER A 26 -10.58 -6.37 -12.13
CA SER A 26 -11.57 -5.31 -11.96
C SER A 26 -11.74 -4.89 -10.50
N VAL A 27 -11.70 -5.85 -9.59
CA VAL A 27 -11.85 -5.59 -8.16
C VAL A 27 -10.64 -4.82 -7.63
N ILE A 28 -9.41 -5.21 -8.01
CA ILE A 28 -8.19 -4.54 -7.51
C ILE A 28 -8.13 -3.09 -8.00
N VAL A 29 -8.48 -2.81 -9.25
CA VAL A 29 -8.52 -1.45 -9.80
C VAL A 29 -9.51 -0.58 -9.01
N GLN A 30 -10.73 -1.09 -8.76
CA GLN A 30 -11.71 -0.33 -7.97
C GLN A 30 -11.27 -0.13 -6.52
N VAL A 31 -10.63 -1.13 -5.90
CA VAL A 31 -10.08 -1.03 -4.54
C VAL A 31 -9.02 0.07 -4.48
N GLN A 32 -8.10 0.14 -5.45
CA GLN A 32 -7.06 1.16 -5.52
C GLN A 32 -7.65 2.58 -5.63
N HIS A 33 -8.60 2.78 -6.53
CA HIS A 33 -9.28 4.08 -6.65
C HIS A 33 -10.01 4.49 -5.37
N LEU A 34 -10.69 3.54 -4.73
CA LEU A 34 -11.35 3.82 -3.45
C LEU A 34 -10.34 4.13 -2.34
N GLU A 35 -9.19 3.45 -2.32
CA GLU A 35 -8.15 3.72 -1.34
C GLU A 35 -7.53 5.10 -1.54
N GLU A 36 -7.22 5.51 -2.76
CA GLU A 36 -6.76 6.85 -3.09
C GLU A 36 -7.78 7.93 -2.67
N THR A 37 -9.06 7.70 -2.97
CA THR A 37 -10.13 8.62 -2.59
C THR A 37 -10.30 8.69 -1.07
N LEU A 38 -10.25 7.56 -0.38
CA LEU A 38 -10.31 7.52 1.08
C LEU A 38 -9.09 8.17 1.74
N ASN A 39 -7.94 8.19 1.08
CA ASN A 39 -6.74 8.88 1.57
C ASN A 39 -6.84 10.40 1.38
N SER A 40 -7.36 10.85 0.23
CA SER A 40 -7.48 12.26 -0.11
C SER A 40 -8.66 12.96 0.58
N LEU A 41 -9.75 12.22 0.92
CA LEU A 41 -10.98 12.77 1.51
C LEU A 41 -11.26 12.24 2.93
N PRO A 42 -10.72 12.91 3.98
CA PRO A 42 -10.98 12.51 5.38
C PRO A 42 -12.47 12.57 5.77
N GLU A 43 -13.23 13.44 5.11
CA GLU A 43 -14.67 13.60 5.35
C GLU A 43 -15.45 12.35 4.91
N LEU A 44 -15.09 11.76 3.78
CA LEU A 44 -15.70 10.51 3.32
C LEU A 44 -15.49 9.38 4.34
N ARG A 45 -14.29 9.29 4.92
CA ARG A 45 -14.00 8.30 5.98
C ARG A 45 -14.87 8.51 7.21
N ARG A 46 -15.09 9.76 7.63
CA ARG A 46 -15.96 10.09 8.76
C ARG A 46 -17.41 9.72 8.47
N ALA A 47 -17.90 10.07 7.27
CA ALA A 47 -19.26 9.72 6.85
C ALA A 47 -19.50 8.20 6.79
N LEU A 48 -18.51 7.43 6.32
CA LEU A 48 -18.60 5.96 6.29
C LEU A 48 -18.58 5.35 7.70
N ALA A 49 -17.78 5.92 8.62
CA ALA A 49 -17.69 5.45 10.00
C ALA A 49 -18.94 5.78 10.84
N ASP A 50 -19.70 6.80 10.43
CA ASP A 50 -20.91 7.20 11.14
C ASP A 50 -22.03 6.15 10.96
N VAL A 51 -22.43 5.56 12.07
CA VAL A 51 -23.47 4.51 12.10
C VAL A 51 -24.86 5.10 12.21
N ALA A 52 -24.98 6.32 12.74
CA ALA A 52 -26.26 6.90 13.13
C ALA A 52 -26.97 7.65 11.99
N VAL A 53 -26.21 8.24 11.07
CA VAL A 53 -26.75 9.19 10.07
C VAL A 53 -26.87 8.58 8.68
N VAL A 54 -26.04 7.59 8.32
CA VAL A 54 -25.92 7.08 6.94
C VAL A 54 -26.36 5.62 6.86
N THR A 55 -27.39 5.35 6.05
CA THR A 55 -27.87 3.99 5.81
C THR A 55 -26.86 3.14 5.02
N PRO A 56 -26.94 1.79 5.09
CA PRO A 56 -26.04 0.91 4.32
C PRO A 56 -26.02 1.22 2.82
N ASP A 57 -27.20 1.48 2.23
CA ASP A 57 -27.31 1.80 0.81
C ASP A 57 -26.67 3.15 0.45
N GLN A 58 -26.82 4.14 1.32
CA GLN A 58 -26.17 5.43 1.15
C GLN A 58 -24.65 5.33 1.24
N LYS A 59 -24.11 4.47 2.11
CA LYS A 59 -22.67 4.22 2.19
C LYS A 59 -22.12 3.59 0.91
N VAL A 60 -22.84 2.63 0.35
CA VAL A 60 -22.49 2.03 -0.94
C VAL A 60 -22.57 3.08 -2.06
N SER A 61 -23.62 3.88 -2.12
CA SER A 61 -23.78 4.95 -3.11
C SER A 61 -22.69 6.02 -3.01
N LEU A 62 -22.24 6.36 -1.79
CA LEU A 62 -21.12 7.28 -1.58
C LEU A 62 -19.81 6.71 -2.15
N LEU A 63 -19.56 5.42 -1.96
CA LEU A 63 -18.38 4.77 -2.55
C LEU A 63 -18.50 4.65 -4.07
N GLU A 64 -19.70 4.37 -4.61
CA GLU A 64 -19.92 4.35 -6.07
C GLU A 64 -19.72 5.73 -6.70
N SER A 65 -20.18 6.79 -6.05
CA SER A 65 -19.97 8.16 -6.54
C SER A 65 -18.49 8.61 -6.51
N SER A 66 -17.66 7.89 -5.76
CA SER A 66 -16.23 8.16 -5.67
C SER A 66 -15.42 7.47 -6.78
N LEU A 67 -16.05 6.57 -7.54
CA LEU A 67 -15.38 5.92 -8.68
C LEU A 67 -15.36 6.84 -9.91
N PRO A 68 -14.30 6.78 -10.73
CA PRO A 68 -14.19 7.58 -11.93
C PRO A 68 -15.33 7.24 -12.92
N GLY A 69 -15.89 8.28 -13.55
CA GLY A 69 -16.95 8.11 -14.57
C GLY A 69 -18.32 7.67 -14.04
N GLY A 70 -18.54 7.60 -12.71
CA GLY A 70 -19.80 7.14 -12.14
C GLY A 70 -20.02 5.63 -12.34
N GLU A 71 -18.94 4.88 -12.45
CA GLU A 71 -19.00 3.42 -12.54
C GLU A 71 -19.63 2.81 -11.28
N LYS A 72 -20.33 1.71 -11.46
CA LYS A 72 -20.85 0.93 -10.34
C LYS A 72 -19.79 0.00 -9.79
N LEU A 73 -19.88 -0.26 -8.50
CA LEU A 73 -19.03 -1.27 -7.87
C LEU A 73 -19.25 -2.64 -8.50
N CYS A 74 -18.17 -3.38 -8.70
CA CYS A 74 -18.25 -4.79 -9.07
C CYS A 74 -19.14 -5.56 -8.08
N PRO A 75 -19.91 -6.55 -8.55
CA PRO A 75 -20.82 -7.29 -7.69
C PRO A 75 -20.17 -7.88 -6.43
N GLU A 76 -18.93 -8.34 -6.56
CA GLU A 76 -18.11 -8.91 -5.48
C GLU A 76 -17.79 -7.84 -4.43
N LEU A 77 -17.26 -6.70 -4.87
CA LEU A 77 -16.89 -5.60 -3.99
C LEU A 77 -18.12 -4.99 -3.32
N ARG A 78 -19.22 -4.87 -4.06
CA ARG A 78 -20.49 -4.40 -3.50
C ARG A 78 -20.99 -5.32 -2.38
N LYS A 79 -21.03 -6.64 -2.60
CA LYS A 79 -21.41 -7.63 -1.58
C LYS A 79 -20.49 -7.56 -0.36
N PHE A 80 -19.20 -7.40 -0.61
CA PHE A 80 -18.20 -7.29 0.44
C PHE A 80 -18.39 -6.03 1.30
N ILE A 81 -18.65 -4.87 0.68
CA ILE A 81 -18.93 -3.62 1.40
C ILE A 81 -20.20 -3.74 2.26
N TYR A 82 -21.27 -4.35 1.73
CA TYR A 82 -22.46 -4.64 2.53
C TYR A 82 -22.14 -5.51 3.76
N LEU A 83 -21.27 -6.51 3.61
CA LEU A 83 -20.82 -7.34 4.72
C LEU A 83 -20.07 -6.51 5.77
N LEU A 84 -19.18 -5.61 5.35
CA LEU A 84 -18.46 -4.71 6.25
C LEU A 84 -19.42 -3.78 7.02
N VAL A 85 -20.40 -3.22 6.35
CA VAL A 85 -21.40 -2.36 6.97
C VAL A 85 -22.24 -3.16 7.99
N LYS A 86 -22.74 -4.33 7.61
CA LYS A 86 -23.51 -5.23 8.47
C LYS A 86 -22.78 -5.61 9.75
N ASN A 87 -21.47 -5.83 9.63
CA ASN A 87 -20.63 -6.22 10.77
C ASN A 87 -20.04 -5.02 11.53
N GLY A 88 -20.41 -3.77 11.19
CA GLY A 88 -19.90 -2.56 11.83
C GLY A 88 -18.38 -2.35 11.61
N ARG A 89 -17.83 -2.85 10.50
CA ARG A 89 -16.41 -2.80 10.18
C ARG A 89 -16.06 -1.88 9.01
N ILE A 90 -16.99 -1.09 8.56
CA ILE A 90 -16.76 -0.15 7.46
C ILE A 90 -15.72 0.93 7.80
N GLY A 91 -15.57 1.28 9.08
CA GLY A 91 -14.52 2.19 9.54
C GLY A 91 -13.10 1.66 9.34
N ASP A 92 -12.93 0.34 9.28
CA ASP A 92 -11.64 -0.33 9.07
C ASP A 92 -11.34 -0.57 7.57
N ILE A 93 -12.20 -0.09 6.65
CA ILE A 93 -12.17 -0.39 5.20
C ILE A 93 -10.79 -0.14 4.58
N ARG A 94 -10.11 0.93 4.96
CA ARG A 94 -8.77 1.27 4.47
C ARG A 94 -7.73 0.22 4.83
N LEU A 95 -7.72 -0.25 6.07
CA LEU A 95 -6.81 -1.31 6.50
C LEU A 95 -7.12 -2.63 5.82
N ILE A 96 -8.40 -2.89 5.56
CA ILE A 96 -8.86 -4.10 4.87
C ILE A 96 -8.42 -4.06 3.41
N PHE A 97 -8.59 -2.93 2.73
CA PHE A 97 -8.17 -2.76 1.33
C PHE A 97 -6.66 -2.89 1.17
N ASN A 98 -5.88 -2.24 2.02
CA ASN A 98 -4.42 -2.39 2.01
C ASN A 98 -3.99 -3.85 2.24
N SER A 99 -4.62 -4.56 3.19
CA SER A 99 -4.37 -5.98 3.41
C SER A 99 -4.78 -6.84 2.22
N PHE A 100 -5.88 -6.50 1.55
CA PHE A 100 -6.33 -7.19 0.34
C PHE A 100 -5.34 -6.99 -0.82
N GLU A 101 -4.90 -5.74 -1.09
CA GLU A 101 -3.89 -5.47 -2.10
C GLU A 101 -2.61 -6.26 -1.88
N ASN A 102 -2.10 -6.27 -0.64
CA ASN A 102 -0.90 -7.04 -0.30
C ASN A 102 -1.10 -8.53 -0.58
N SER A 103 -2.25 -9.08 -0.19
CA SER A 103 -2.57 -10.49 -0.41
C SER A 103 -2.78 -10.81 -1.89
N TRP A 104 -3.38 -9.89 -2.65
CA TRP A 104 -3.59 -10.02 -4.08
C TRP A 104 -2.27 -10.08 -4.85
N TYR A 105 -1.39 -9.09 -4.66
CA TYR A 105 -0.08 -9.09 -5.31
C TYR A 105 0.76 -10.30 -4.91
N LYS A 106 0.69 -10.71 -3.65
CA LYS A 106 1.37 -11.91 -3.16
C LYS A 106 0.86 -13.19 -3.84
N SER A 107 -0.46 -13.29 -4.09
CA SER A 107 -1.04 -14.43 -4.82
C SER A 107 -0.59 -14.51 -6.27
N LEU A 108 -0.28 -13.38 -6.89
CA LEU A 108 0.28 -13.27 -8.24
C LEU A 108 1.81 -13.41 -8.29
N ASN A 109 2.44 -13.67 -7.15
CA ASN A 109 3.90 -13.69 -7.02
C ASN A 109 4.55 -12.36 -7.44
N ILE A 110 3.89 -11.25 -7.08
CA ILE A 110 4.36 -9.88 -7.31
C ILE A 110 4.74 -9.27 -5.97
N VAL A 111 5.95 -8.74 -5.90
CA VAL A 111 6.49 -8.01 -4.76
C VAL A 111 6.39 -6.50 -5.07
N ARG A 112 5.89 -5.72 -4.11
CA ARG A 112 5.85 -4.26 -4.25
C ARG A 112 7.07 -3.62 -3.61
N GLY A 113 7.67 -2.66 -4.31
CA GLY A 113 8.79 -1.88 -3.83
C GLY A 113 8.58 -0.39 -4.05
N LYS A 114 9.10 0.43 -3.14
CA LYS A 114 9.07 1.88 -3.21
C LYS A 114 10.50 2.41 -3.19
N LEU A 115 10.85 3.18 -4.22
CA LEU A 115 12.15 3.82 -4.35
C LEU A 115 11.97 5.32 -4.11
N SER A 116 12.65 5.86 -3.11
CA SER A 116 12.69 7.29 -2.84
C SER A 116 14.05 7.86 -3.26
N VAL A 117 14.03 8.89 -4.09
CA VAL A 117 15.22 9.56 -4.65
C VAL A 117 15.10 11.08 -4.48
N PRO A 118 16.21 11.83 -4.37
CA PRO A 118 16.15 13.30 -4.25
C PRO A 118 15.64 14.00 -5.52
N GLU A 119 15.95 13.43 -6.67
CA GLU A 119 15.48 13.89 -7.98
C GLU A 119 15.42 12.72 -8.97
N TYR A 120 14.57 12.85 -9.99
CA TYR A 120 14.49 11.85 -11.06
C TYR A 120 15.49 12.19 -12.16
N SER A 121 16.37 11.24 -12.49
CA SER A 121 17.45 11.40 -13.47
C SER A 121 17.69 10.10 -14.24
N ASP A 122 18.50 10.15 -15.29
CA ASP A 122 18.89 8.94 -16.05
C ASP A 122 19.56 7.88 -15.17
N SER A 123 20.27 8.31 -14.12
CA SER A 123 20.85 7.42 -13.13
C SER A 123 19.79 6.71 -12.30
N THR A 124 18.64 7.35 -12.04
CA THR A 124 17.50 6.75 -11.35
C THR A 124 16.91 5.60 -12.17
N ALA A 125 16.70 5.79 -13.47
CA ALA A 125 16.20 4.74 -14.34
C ALA A 125 17.15 3.51 -14.41
N ALA A 126 18.47 3.74 -14.42
CA ALA A 126 19.47 2.68 -14.36
C ALA A 126 19.46 1.95 -13.01
N LEU A 127 19.23 2.67 -11.91
CA LEU A 127 19.09 2.11 -10.55
C LEU A 127 17.81 1.26 -10.44
N GLU A 128 16.68 1.75 -10.93
CA GLU A 128 15.41 1.03 -10.98
C GLU A 128 15.58 -0.34 -11.64
N LYS A 129 16.20 -0.35 -12.82
CA LYS A 129 16.46 -1.58 -13.55
C LYS A 129 17.34 -2.56 -12.76
N LYS A 130 18.41 -2.07 -12.15
CA LYS A 130 19.32 -2.90 -11.34
C LYS A 130 18.61 -3.49 -10.12
N LEU A 131 17.81 -2.69 -9.42
CA LEU A 131 17.06 -3.16 -8.26
C LEU A 131 16.01 -4.19 -8.66
N LYS A 132 15.32 -3.96 -9.79
CA LYS A 132 14.37 -4.90 -10.34
C LYS A 132 15.02 -6.24 -10.67
N ASP A 133 16.09 -6.23 -11.45
CA ASP A 133 16.83 -7.43 -11.85
C ASP A 133 17.36 -8.19 -10.62
N LEU A 134 17.84 -7.46 -9.61
CA LEU A 134 18.35 -8.05 -8.37
C LEU A 134 17.25 -8.75 -7.57
N ILE A 135 16.11 -8.09 -7.38
CA ILE A 135 15.00 -8.65 -6.60
C ILE A 135 14.38 -9.83 -7.35
N GLU A 136 14.08 -9.67 -8.64
CA GLU A 136 13.46 -10.72 -9.44
C GLU A 136 14.35 -11.97 -9.53
N SER A 137 15.69 -11.79 -9.65
CA SER A 137 16.64 -12.92 -9.67
C SER A 137 16.74 -13.63 -8.32
N ARG A 138 16.56 -12.92 -7.20
CA ARG A 138 16.69 -13.51 -5.85
C ARG A 138 15.40 -14.14 -5.33
N THR A 139 14.26 -13.53 -5.65
CA THR A 139 12.96 -13.95 -5.11
C THR A 139 12.17 -14.83 -6.08
N GLY A 140 12.49 -14.78 -7.37
CA GLY A 140 11.67 -15.40 -8.43
C GLY A 140 10.32 -14.71 -8.64
N SER A 141 10.09 -13.58 -7.98
CA SER A 141 8.85 -12.80 -8.03
C SER A 141 9.05 -11.57 -8.90
N LYS A 142 8.00 -11.11 -9.57
CA LYS A 142 8.05 -9.83 -10.30
C LYS A 142 8.05 -8.67 -9.33
N LEU A 143 8.89 -7.65 -9.57
CA LEU A 143 8.90 -6.42 -8.77
C LEU A 143 8.02 -5.36 -9.44
N LEU A 144 6.98 -4.93 -8.74
CA LEU A 144 6.24 -3.72 -9.04
C LEU A 144 6.84 -2.56 -8.23
N MET A 145 7.58 -1.67 -8.90
CA MET A 145 8.29 -0.57 -8.25
C MET A 145 7.60 0.76 -8.50
N THR A 146 7.42 1.54 -7.43
CA THR A 146 6.98 2.93 -7.48
C THR A 146 8.12 3.83 -7.08
N THR A 147 8.44 4.84 -7.89
CA THR A 147 9.49 5.80 -7.60
C THR A 147 8.88 7.13 -7.19
N GLU A 148 9.31 7.64 -6.05
CA GLU A 148 8.91 8.94 -5.53
C GLU A 148 10.13 9.86 -5.40
N VAL A 149 9.91 11.14 -5.64
CA VAL A 149 10.91 12.19 -5.38
C VAL A 149 10.72 12.69 -3.96
N ASP A 150 11.74 12.54 -3.12
CA ASP A 150 11.79 13.06 -1.76
C ASP A 150 12.86 14.16 -1.67
N PRO A 151 12.46 15.44 -1.68
CA PRO A 151 13.41 16.57 -1.58
C PRO A 151 14.14 16.63 -0.23
N GLY A 152 13.71 15.87 0.77
CA GLY A 152 14.42 15.76 2.06
C GLY A 152 15.68 14.92 1.98
N LEU A 153 15.86 14.13 0.93
CA LEU A 153 17.07 13.37 0.68
C LEU A 153 18.15 14.29 0.08
N ILE A 154 19.29 14.42 0.75
CA ILE A 154 20.45 15.20 0.26
C ILE A 154 21.11 14.49 -0.94
N GLY A 155 21.01 13.14 -1.01
CA GLY A 155 21.58 12.32 -2.04
C GLY A 155 21.47 10.83 -1.70
N GLY A 156 21.77 9.96 -2.67
CA GLY A 156 21.56 8.53 -2.54
C GLY A 156 20.11 8.13 -2.79
N PHE A 157 19.65 7.05 -2.17
CA PHE A 157 18.28 6.57 -2.31
C PHE A 157 17.85 5.78 -1.07
N VAL A 158 16.55 5.67 -0.87
CA VAL A 158 15.92 4.75 0.07
C VAL A 158 15.04 3.81 -0.71
N PHE A 159 15.20 2.52 -0.50
CA PHE A 159 14.42 1.49 -1.16
C PHE A 159 13.72 0.61 -0.13
N GLU A 160 12.41 0.58 -0.18
CA GLU A 160 11.54 -0.21 0.67
C GLU A 160 10.91 -1.33 -0.17
N VAL A 161 11.01 -2.55 0.32
CA VAL A 161 10.41 -3.73 -0.32
C VAL A 161 9.80 -4.62 0.76
N GLU A 162 8.49 -4.81 0.72
CA GLU A 162 7.74 -5.47 1.78
C GLU A 162 8.07 -4.89 3.17
N ASP A 163 8.65 -5.71 4.07
CA ASP A 163 9.06 -5.30 5.43
C ASP A 163 10.55 -4.94 5.53
N ARG A 164 11.24 -4.79 4.40
CA ARG A 164 12.67 -4.50 4.35
C ARG A 164 12.94 -3.12 3.80
N LEU A 165 13.74 -2.37 4.55
CA LEU A 165 14.21 -1.04 4.18
C LEU A 165 15.73 -1.11 3.86
N LEU A 166 16.11 -0.63 2.69
CA LEU A 166 17.49 -0.37 2.32
C LEU A 166 17.70 1.13 2.25
N ASP A 167 18.32 1.68 3.27
CA ASP A 167 18.70 3.09 3.31
C ASP A 167 20.13 3.27 2.84
N ALA A 168 20.28 3.73 1.61
CA ALA A 168 21.55 4.10 0.98
C ALA A 168 21.68 5.63 0.82
N SER A 169 20.98 6.40 1.64
CA SER A 169 21.06 7.85 1.64
C SER A 169 22.41 8.35 2.17
N VAL A 170 22.84 9.50 1.66
CA VAL A 170 24.05 10.18 2.13
C VAL A 170 23.94 10.52 3.60
N SER A 171 22.78 10.92 4.07
CA SER A 171 22.50 11.22 5.49
C SER A 171 22.79 10.02 6.38
N HIS A 172 22.30 8.85 6.01
CA HIS A 172 22.56 7.61 6.76
C HIS A 172 24.05 7.23 6.77
N GLN A 173 24.72 7.36 5.63
CA GLN A 173 26.17 7.08 5.53
C GLN A 173 26.99 8.02 6.42
N LEU A 174 26.64 9.31 6.47
CA LEU A 174 27.28 10.28 7.37
C LEU A 174 27.04 9.96 8.84
N GLU A 175 25.85 9.51 9.21
CA GLU A 175 25.57 9.06 10.59
C GLU A 175 26.40 7.83 10.96
N LEU A 176 26.56 6.86 10.08
CA LEU A 176 27.40 5.69 10.32
C LEU A 176 28.85 6.09 10.55
N ILE A 177 29.40 6.99 9.71
CA ILE A 177 30.75 7.50 9.85
C ILE A 177 30.90 8.23 11.20
N LYS A 178 29.96 9.11 11.55
CA LYS A 178 29.97 9.84 12.83
C LYS A 178 29.97 8.87 14.03
N ARG A 179 29.16 7.81 14.02
CA ARG A 179 29.16 6.79 15.07
C ARG A 179 30.51 6.08 15.17
N GLN A 180 31.11 5.69 14.06
CA GLN A 180 32.43 5.06 14.04
C GLN A 180 33.52 5.97 14.63
N PHE A 181 33.48 7.28 14.34
CA PHE A 181 34.42 8.24 14.93
C PHE A 181 34.23 8.37 16.44
N ILE A 182 33.02 8.44 16.94
CA ILE A 182 32.72 8.54 18.38
C ILE A 182 33.16 7.25 19.11
N GLU A 183 32.91 6.09 18.56
CA GLU A 183 33.32 4.81 19.15
C GLU A 183 34.83 4.64 19.18
N ARG A 184 35.53 5.06 18.12
CA ARG A 184 36.99 5.03 18.08
C ARG A 184 37.62 5.96 19.13
N ASN A 185 37.08 7.17 19.27
CA ASN A 185 37.59 8.11 20.28
C ASN A 185 37.32 7.69 21.72
N ARG A 186 36.22 6.94 21.97
CA ARG A 186 35.95 6.38 23.31
C ARG A 186 36.92 5.26 23.75
N ARG A 187 37.59 4.61 22.77
CA ARG A 187 38.57 3.54 23.08
C ARG A 187 39.99 4.06 23.30
N ILE A 188 40.22 5.35 23.17
CA ILE A 188 41.56 5.99 23.26
C ILE A 188 41.73 6.75 24.61
N VAL A 189 40.69 6.78 25.49
CA VAL A 189 40.75 7.39 26.82
C VAL A 189 40.77 6.34 27.90
#